data_6d6c254b9d850804e8807845f886bc38
#
_entry.id   6d6c254b9d850804e8807845f886bc38
#
_cell.length_a   1.000
_cell.length_b   1.000
_cell.length_c   1.000
_cell.angle_alpha   90.00
_cell.angle_beta   90.00
_cell.angle_gamma   90.00
#
_symmetry.space_group_name_H-M   'P 1'
#
loop_
_entity.id
_entity.type
_entity.pdbx_description
1 polymer ?
#
loop_
_entity_poly.entity_id
_entity_poly.type
_entity_poly.pdbx_seq_one_letter_code
_entity_poly.pdbx_strand_id
1 'polypeptide(L)'
;VFAGRRGSLAAMVILALVAVLAAWLEPDLPPVGGAGRASDGDSLRLGEQRVRLLGLDAPELNQTCRRDGANWPCGQAARDRMAQLLRSGDLDCRPEGRDKYDRLLARCSIGSQDLGGRMVAEGWALSSGDYDREQRAAQAAGLGIWSGSFVPPREWRDQQDRPEAVWDWLPFF
;
A
#
# COMPACT_ATOMS: atom_id res chain seq x y z
N VAL A 1 47.77 21.49 14.01
CA VAL A 1 46.35 21.09 14.18
C VAL A 1 45.67 20.86 12.79
N PHE A 2 46.25 20.01 11.90
CA PHE A 2 45.66 19.72 10.56
C PHE A 2 45.46 18.23 10.27
N ALA A 3 45.57 17.34 11.26
CA ALA A 3 45.43 15.90 11.06
C ALA A 3 43.93 15.40 10.99
N GLY A 4 42.98 16.17 11.51
CA GLY A 4 41.56 15.71 11.61
C GLY A 4 40.77 15.71 10.29
N ARG A 5 41.05 16.61 9.34
CA ARG A 5 40.27 16.77 8.10
C ARG A 5 40.49 15.65 7.07
N ARG A 6 41.71 15.09 7.01
CA ARG A 6 42.01 13.98 6.08
C ARG A 6 41.40 12.67 6.51
N GLY A 7 41.31 12.40 7.81
CA GLY A 7 40.64 11.22 8.36
C GLY A 7 39.11 11.23 8.13
N SER A 8 38.49 12.41 8.28
CA SER A 8 37.03 12.55 8.05
C SER A 8 36.64 12.35 6.57
N LEU A 9 37.48 12.85 5.64
CA LEU A 9 37.22 12.64 4.20
C LEU A 9 37.40 11.18 3.80
N ALA A 10 38.42 10.50 4.30
CA ALA A 10 38.58 9.06 4.04
C ALA A 10 37.43 8.22 4.60
N ALA A 11 36.97 8.52 5.82
CA ALA A 11 35.81 7.85 6.41
C ALA A 11 34.53 8.07 5.59
N MET A 12 34.27 9.29 5.12
CA MET A 12 33.11 9.56 4.26
C MET A 12 33.17 8.82 2.92
N VAL A 13 34.35 8.75 2.30
CA VAL A 13 34.54 8.00 1.06
C VAL A 13 34.30 6.50 1.27
N ILE A 14 34.82 5.93 2.36
CA ILE A 14 34.60 4.51 2.70
C ILE A 14 33.11 4.24 2.93
N LEU A 15 32.42 5.09 3.69
CA LEU A 15 30.99 4.95 3.93
C LEU A 15 30.17 5.04 2.63
N ALA A 16 30.53 5.96 1.74
CA ALA A 16 29.89 6.09 0.44
C ALA A 16 30.12 4.84 -0.43
N LEU A 17 31.34 4.29 -0.45
CA LEU A 17 31.67 3.07 -1.17
C LEU A 17 30.91 1.85 -0.61
N VAL A 18 30.81 1.73 0.72
CA VAL A 18 30.05 0.67 1.38
C VAL A 18 28.57 0.79 1.06
N ALA A 19 28.01 2.01 1.08
CA ALA A 19 26.61 2.23 0.72
C ALA A 19 26.31 1.87 -0.75
N VAL A 20 27.21 2.27 -1.66
CA VAL A 20 27.10 1.89 -3.08
C VAL A 20 27.19 0.37 -3.25
N LEU A 21 28.16 -0.27 -2.59
CA LEU A 21 28.34 -1.71 -2.66
C LEU A 21 27.13 -2.46 -2.07
N ALA A 22 26.57 -1.98 -0.95
CA ALA A 22 25.37 -2.54 -0.34
C ALA A 22 24.16 -2.45 -1.31
N ALA A 23 23.97 -1.29 -1.97
CA ALA A 23 22.92 -1.11 -2.97
C ALA A 23 23.09 -2.03 -4.19
N TRP A 24 24.32 -2.36 -4.55
CA TRP A 24 24.60 -3.31 -5.64
C TRP A 24 24.44 -4.78 -5.24
N LEU A 25 24.46 -5.06 -3.94
CA LEU A 25 24.30 -6.41 -3.39
C LEU A 25 22.87 -6.70 -2.93
N GLU A 26 21.95 -5.74 -3.06
CA GLU A 26 20.53 -6.01 -2.81
C GLU A 26 20.04 -7.04 -3.85
N PRO A 27 19.56 -8.22 -3.40
CA PRO A 27 19.10 -9.24 -4.34
C PRO A 27 17.85 -8.76 -5.06
N ASP A 28 17.89 -8.70 -6.38
CA ASP A 28 16.70 -8.50 -7.20
C ASP A 28 15.72 -9.66 -6.92
N LEU A 29 14.56 -9.33 -6.38
CA LEU A 29 13.51 -10.33 -6.19
C LEU A 29 12.95 -10.72 -7.57
N PRO A 30 12.91 -12.02 -7.92
CA PRO A 30 12.41 -12.43 -9.22
C PRO A 30 10.93 -12.04 -9.38
N PRO A 31 10.49 -11.69 -10.61
CA PRO A 31 9.07 -11.50 -10.90
C PRO A 31 8.26 -12.73 -10.50
N VAL A 32 7.06 -12.49 -9.98
CA VAL A 32 6.11 -13.55 -9.61
C VAL A 32 4.80 -13.34 -10.36
N GLY A 33 4.21 -14.42 -10.85
CA GLY A 33 3.00 -14.31 -11.68
C GLY A 33 2.06 -15.50 -11.54
N GLY A 34 0.89 -15.38 -12.14
CA GLY A 34 -0.15 -16.40 -12.17
C GLY A 34 -1.49 -15.92 -11.64
N ALA A 35 -2.38 -16.87 -11.35
CA ALA A 35 -3.72 -16.59 -10.84
C ALA A 35 -3.67 -16.01 -9.42
N GLY A 36 -4.21 -14.79 -9.25
CA GLY A 36 -4.28 -14.08 -7.98
C GLY A 36 -5.62 -14.23 -7.27
N ARG A 37 -5.60 -14.08 -5.94
CA ARG A 37 -6.81 -14.01 -5.10
C ARG A 37 -6.73 -12.77 -4.20
N ALA A 38 -7.74 -11.91 -4.24
CA ALA A 38 -7.81 -10.71 -3.40
C ALA A 38 -7.92 -11.09 -1.92
N SER A 39 -7.13 -10.45 -1.08
CA SER A 39 -7.27 -10.44 0.37
C SER A 39 -8.07 -9.21 0.82
N ASP A 40 -7.73 -8.05 0.30
CA ASP A 40 -8.40 -6.76 0.47
C ASP A 40 -8.24 -5.89 -0.80
N GLY A 41 -8.41 -4.57 -0.69
CA GLY A 41 -8.34 -3.66 -1.84
C GLY A 41 -6.93 -3.36 -2.35
N ASP A 42 -5.89 -3.65 -1.57
CA ASP A 42 -4.48 -3.41 -1.94
C ASP A 42 -3.56 -4.60 -1.69
N SER A 43 -4.10 -5.73 -1.24
CA SER A 43 -3.33 -6.94 -0.97
C SER A 43 -3.99 -8.18 -1.60
N LEU A 44 -3.15 -9.09 -2.06
CA LEU A 44 -3.58 -10.31 -2.73
C LEU A 44 -2.66 -11.49 -2.38
N ARG A 45 -3.06 -12.68 -2.80
CA ARG A 45 -2.25 -13.90 -2.75
C ARG A 45 -1.99 -14.42 -4.16
N LEU A 46 -0.75 -14.81 -4.38
CA LEU A 46 -0.27 -15.57 -5.56
C LEU A 46 0.26 -16.91 -5.04
N GLY A 47 -0.57 -17.96 -5.13
CA GLY A 47 -0.26 -19.21 -4.44
C GLY A 47 -0.06 -18.97 -2.94
N GLU A 48 1.11 -19.32 -2.41
CA GLU A 48 1.50 -19.10 -1.00
C GLU A 48 2.04 -17.68 -0.74
N GLN A 49 2.39 -16.93 -1.77
CA GLN A 49 2.96 -15.59 -1.61
C GLN A 49 1.87 -14.56 -1.28
N ARG A 50 2.10 -13.80 -0.22
CA ARG A 50 1.31 -12.61 0.09
C ARG A 50 1.94 -11.41 -0.59
N VAL A 51 1.15 -10.67 -1.33
CA VAL A 51 1.60 -9.48 -2.08
C VAL A 51 0.80 -8.26 -1.62
N ARG A 52 1.49 -7.18 -1.31
CA ARG A 52 0.90 -5.85 -1.13
C ARG A 52 1.30 -4.97 -2.31
N LEU A 53 0.31 -4.37 -2.94
CA LEU A 53 0.52 -3.45 -4.05
C LEU A 53 1.17 -2.16 -3.55
N LEU A 54 2.18 -1.69 -4.28
CA LEU A 54 2.85 -0.42 -4.03
C LEU A 54 2.06 0.74 -4.63
N GLY A 55 2.24 1.92 -4.07
CA GLY A 55 1.72 3.18 -4.60
C GLY A 55 0.28 3.49 -4.25
N LEU A 56 -0.42 2.61 -3.54
CA LEU A 56 -1.82 2.82 -3.13
C LEU A 56 -2.09 2.37 -1.70
N ASP A 57 -3.22 2.83 -1.16
CA ASP A 57 -3.74 2.45 0.17
C ASP A 57 -5.27 2.34 0.07
N ALA A 58 -5.80 1.13 0.20
CA ALA A 58 -7.23 0.87 0.09
C ALA A 58 -7.91 0.82 1.46
N PRO A 59 -9.24 1.05 1.53
CA PRO A 59 -10.00 0.81 2.74
C PRO A 59 -9.79 -0.61 3.26
N GLU A 60 -9.62 -0.73 4.58
CA GLU A 60 -9.47 -2.02 5.26
C GLU A 60 -10.74 -2.87 5.06
N LEU A 61 -10.61 -4.19 5.04
CA LEU A 61 -11.72 -5.11 4.72
C LEU A 61 -12.98 -4.85 5.55
N ASN A 62 -12.82 -4.49 6.83
CA ASN A 62 -13.92 -4.19 7.76
C ASN A 62 -14.27 -2.70 7.82
N GLN A 63 -13.63 -1.86 7.00
CA GLN A 63 -13.88 -0.43 6.99
C GLN A 63 -15.23 -0.11 6.36
N THR A 64 -15.95 0.82 7.00
CA THR A 64 -17.19 1.39 6.49
C THR A 64 -17.01 2.84 6.11
N CYS A 65 -17.72 3.25 5.06
CA CYS A 65 -17.80 4.63 4.56
C CYS A 65 -19.25 5.11 4.65
N ARG A 66 -19.50 6.40 4.40
CA ARG A 66 -20.85 6.97 4.37
C ARG A 66 -21.20 7.43 2.95
N ARG A 67 -22.42 7.09 2.51
CA ARG A 67 -23.01 7.55 1.25
C ARG A 67 -24.50 7.79 1.46
N ASP A 68 -25.02 8.92 1.03
CA ASP A 68 -26.44 9.30 1.15
C ASP A 68 -26.98 9.15 2.59
N GLY A 69 -26.15 9.49 3.58
CA GLY A 69 -26.49 9.40 5.00
C GLY A 69 -26.40 8.00 5.61
N ALA A 70 -26.16 6.95 4.82
CA ALA A 70 -26.04 5.56 5.27
C ALA A 70 -24.58 5.06 5.29
N ASN A 71 -24.30 4.13 6.19
CA ASN A 71 -23.02 3.41 6.18
C ASN A 71 -23.06 2.30 5.14
N TRP A 72 -21.94 2.08 4.45
CA TRP A 72 -21.79 0.99 3.48
C TRP A 72 -20.37 0.36 3.60
N PRO A 73 -20.21 -0.92 3.28
CA PRO A 73 -18.97 -1.68 3.48
C PRO A 73 -17.96 -1.39 2.36
N CYS A 74 -17.35 -0.20 2.38
CA CYS A 74 -16.42 0.23 1.32
C CYS A 74 -15.15 -0.64 1.21
N GLY A 75 -14.66 -1.18 2.32
CA GLY A 75 -13.53 -2.10 2.31
C GLY A 75 -13.86 -3.41 1.58
N GLN A 76 -15.03 -3.98 1.83
CA GLN A 76 -15.49 -5.16 1.09
C GLN A 76 -15.68 -4.86 -0.40
N ALA A 77 -16.24 -3.69 -0.73
CA ALA A 77 -16.43 -3.28 -2.12
C ALA A 77 -15.09 -3.11 -2.85
N ALA A 78 -14.07 -2.51 -2.21
CA ALA A 78 -12.72 -2.42 -2.75
C ALA A 78 -12.11 -3.81 -2.99
N ARG A 79 -12.21 -4.72 -2.01
CA ARG A 79 -11.77 -6.10 -2.15
C ARG A 79 -12.49 -6.83 -3.29
N ASP A 80 -13.80 -6.67 -3.41
CA ASP A 80 -14.59 -7.31 -4.44
C ASP A 80 -14.23 -6.78 -5.84
N ARG A 81 -13.91 -5.48 -5.94
CA ARG A 81 -13.39 -4.92 -7.18
C ARG A 81 -12.02 -5.48 -7.54
N MET A 82 -11.10 -5.57 -6.58
CA MET A 82 -9.81 -6.25 -6.77
C MET A 82 -10.05 -7.69 -7.27
N ALA A 83 -10.92 -8.45 -6.64
CA ALA A 83 -11.25 -9.81 -7.05
C ALA A 83 -11.85 -9.89 -8.46
N GLN A 84 -12.60 -8.86 -8.91
CA GLN A 84 -13.09 -8.78 -10.29
C GLN A 84 -11.96 -8.57 -11.29
N LEU A 85 -11.01 -7.65 -10.97
CA LEU A 85 -9.85 -7.40 -11.82
C LEU A 85 -8.99 -8.65 -11.97
N LEU A 86 -8.74 -9.36 -10.87
CA LEU A 86 -7.95 -10.59 -10.86
C LEU A 86 -8.54 -11.73 -11.70
N ARG A 87 -9.85 -11.72 -12.00
CA ARG A 87 -10.48 -12.69 -12.89
C ARG A 87 -10.26 -12.40 -14.38
N SER A 88 -9.75 -11.23 -14.74
CA SER A 88 -9.55 -10.86 -16.15
C SER A 88 -8.28 -11.44 -16.79
N GLY A 89 -7.40 -12.05 -16.01
CA GLY A 89 -6.17 -12.68 -16.49
C GLY A 89 -5.17 -12.95 -15.40
N ASP A 90 -4.05 -13.54 -15.79
CA ASP A 90 -2.94 -13.80 -14.88
C ASP A 90 -2.18 -12.51 -14.57
N LEU A 91 -1.69 -12.43 -13.34
CA LEU A 91 -0.84 -11.35 -12.84
C LEU A 91 0.60 -11.53 -13.30
N ASP A 92 1.23 -10.40 -13.56
CA ASP A 92 2.68 -10.22 -13.60
C ASP A 92 3.03 -9.20 -12.51
N CYS A 93 3.74 -9.62 -11.47
CA CYS A 93 4.14 -8.78 -10.35
C CYS A 93 5.66 -8.66 -10.30
N ARG A 94 6.16 -7.43 -10.17
CA ARG A 94 7.56 -7.07 -9.97
C ARG A 94 7.76 -6.64 -8.53
N PRO A 95 8.35 -7.51 -7.68
CA PRO A 95 8.63 -7.17 -6.31
C PRO A 95 9.75 -6.13 -6.20
N GLU A 96 9.59 -5.16 -5.30
CA GLU A 96 10.59 -4.16 -4.94
C GLU A 96 11.15 -4.38 -3.52
N GLY A 97 10.60 -5.34 -2.76
CA GLY A 97 11.03 -5.66 -1.41
C GLY A 97 10.03 -6.50 -0.64
N ARG A 98 10.21 -6.54 0.67
CA ARG A 98 9.27 -7.16 1.62
C ARG A 98 8.99 -6.21 2.78
N ASP A 99 7.79 -6.28 3.32
CA ASP A 99 7.46 -5.54 4.54
C ASP A 99 7.75 -6.37 5.81
N LYS A 100 7.54 -5.75 6.97
CA LYS A 100 7.74 -6.39 8.29
C LYS A 100 6.84 -7.61 8.55
N TYR A 101 5.84 -7.84 7.72
CA TYR A 101 4.93 -8.98 7.79
C TYR A 101 5.24 -10.05 6.75
N ASP A 102 6.40 -9.95 6.10
CA ASP A 102 6.87 -10.85 5.03
C ASP A 102 5.95 -10.87 3.79
N ARG A 103 5.23 -9.76 3.52
CA ARG A 103 4.51 -9.58 2.26
C ARG A 103 5.48 -9.05 1.21
N LEU A 104 5.40 -9.55 -0.02
CA LEU A 104 6.07 -8.93 -1.16
C LEU A 104 5.45 -7.55 -1.41
N LEU A 105 6.26 -6.52 -1.42
CA LEU A 105 5.89 -5.20 -1.90
C LEU A 105 6.12 -5.16 -3.40
N ALA A 106 5.06 -5.05 -4.21
CA ALA A 106 5.18 -5.23 -5.65
C ALA A 106 4.27 -4.30 -6.45
N ARG A 107 4.68 -4.02 -7.68
CA ARG A 107 3.80 -3.49 -8.73
C ARG A 107 3.31 -4.65 -9.57
N CYS A 108 2.01 -4.74 -9.75
CA CYS A 108 1.38 -5.83 -10.47
C CYS A 108 0.56 -5.32 -11.65
N SER A 109 0.58 -6.07 -12.74
CA SER A 109 -0.24 -5.81 -13.93
C SER A 109 -0.97 -7.06 -14.39
N ILE A 110 -2.04 -6.86 -15.17
CA ILE A 110 -2.73 -7.92 -15.92
C ILE A 110 -2.65 -7.49 -17.38
N GLY A 111 -1.85 -8.21 -18.17
CA GLY A 111 -1.47 -7.75 -19.50
C GLY A 111 -0.72 -6.41 -19.42
N SER A 112 -1.20 -5.39 -20.14
CA SER A 112 -0.62 -4.03 -20.09
C SER A 112 -1.24 -3.13 -19.02
N GLN A 113 -2.21 -3.61 -18.24
CA GLN A 113 -2.95 -2.79 -17.29
C GLN A 113 -2.33 -2.86 -15.90
N ASP A 114 -1.83 -1.72 -15.41
CA ASP A 114 -1.39 -1.58 -14.02
C ASP A 114 -2.58 -1.72 -13.07
N LEU A 115 -2.47 -2.67 -12.13
CA LEU A 115 -3.54 -3.04 -11.21
C LEU A 115 -3.77 -1.97 -10.14
N GLY A 116 -2.70 -1.39 -9.61
CA GLY A 116 -2.76 -0.33 -8.60
C GLY A 116 -3.37 0.95 -9.19
N GLY A 117 -2.87 1.39 -10.33
CA GLY A 117 -3.42 2.55 -11.03
C GLY A 117 -4.90 2.38 -11.38
N ARG A 118 -5.33 1.17 -11.75
CA ARG A 118 -6.73 0.88 -12.01
C ARG A 118 -7.61 1.00 -10.77
N MET A 119 -7.16 0.48 -9.63
CA MET A 119 -7.89 0.59 -8.35
C MET A 119 -8.05 2.06 -7.94
N VAL A 120 -6.99 2.87 -8.08
CA VAL A 120 -7.04 4.30 -7.77
C VAL A 120 -7.91 5.07 -8.75
N ALA A 121 -7.79 4.80 -10.07
CA ALA A 121 -8.58 5.46 -11.11
C ALA A 121 -10.09 5.23 -10.98
N GLU A 122 -10.49 4.08 -10.45
CA GLU A 122 -11.88 3.74 -10.17
C GLU A 122 -12.35 4.19 -8.77
N GLY A 123 -11.47 4.81 -7.98
CA GLY A 123 -11.78 5.35 -6.66
C GLY A 123 -11.91 4.29 -5.56
N TRP A 124 -11.25 3.13 -5.70
CA TRP A 124 -11.28 2.06 -4.70
C TRP A 124 -10.07 2.07 -3.75
N ALA A 125 -9.10 2.94 -4.03
CA ALA A 125 -7.93 3.16 -3.19
C ALA A 125 -7.46 4.61 -3.31
N LEU A 126 -6.68 5.06 -2.32
CA LEU A 126 -5.95 6.32 -2.35
C LEU A 126 -4.57 6.11 -2.96
N SER A 127 -4.04 7.13 -3.64
CA SER A 127 -2.64 7.18 -4.04
C SER A 127 -1.73 7.38 -2.83
N SER A 128 -0.61 6.68 -2.82
CA SER A 128 0.52 6.95 -1.91
C SER A 128 1.66 7.69 -2.63
N GLY A 129 1.33 8.45 -3.68
CA GLY A 129 2.26 9.29 -4.46
C GLY A 129 2.45 8.86 -5.91
N ASP A 130 2.14 7.61 -6.27
CA ASP A 130 2.39 7.09 -7.63
C ASP A 130 1.23 7.33 -8.60
N TYR A 131 0.00 7.47 -8.09
CA TYR A 131 -1.24 7.54 -8.86
C TYR A 131 -2.04 8.82 -8.59
N ASP A 132 -1.38 9.92 -8.29
CA ASP A 132 -2.03 11.19 -7.89
C ASP A 132 -2.93 11.78 -8.98
N ARG A 133 -2.60 11.53 -10.25
CA ARG A 133 -3.42 11.98 -11.37
C ARG A 133 -4.73 11.19 -11.45
N GLU A 134 -4.64 9.88 -11.32
CA GLU A 134 -5.75 8.93 -11.29
C GLU A 134 -6.68 9.23 -10.13
N GLN A 135 -6.11 9.47 -8.94
CA GLN A 135 -6.86 9.87 -7.76
C GLN A 135 -7.64 11.16 -7.98
N ARG A 136 -6.99 12.22 -8.48
CA ARG A 136 -7.69 13.48 -8.75
C ARG A 136 -8.84 13.32 -9.74
N ALA A 137 -8.68 12.48 -10.76
CA ALA A 137 -9.74 12.20 -11.71
C ALA A 137 -10.90 11.43 -11.07
N ALA A 138 -10.62 10.40 -10.28
CA ALA A 138 -11.63 9.63 -9.53
C ALA A 138 -12.39 10.50 -8.53
N GLN A 139 -11.68 11.38 -7.83
CA GLN A 139 -12.23 12.32 -6.86
C GLN A 139 -13.17 13.33 -7.55
N ALA A 140 -12.73 13.93 -8.65
CA ALA A 140 -13.54 14.88 -9.41
C ALA A 140 -14.82 14.26 -9.99
N ALA A 141 -14.76 12.97 -10.33
CA ALA A 141 -15.89 12.20 -10.85
C ALA A 141 -16.75 11.53 -9.77
N GLY A 142 -16.39 11.65 -8.48
CA GLY A 142 -17.12 11.02 -7.36
C GLY A 142 -17.17 9.50 -7.41
N LEU A 143 -16.09 8.85 -7.90
CA LEU A 143 -16.05 7.41 -8.09
C LEU A 143 -15.73 6.66 -6.79
N GLY A 144 -16.24 5.44 -6.67
CA GLY A 144 -15.92 4.54 -5.56
C GLY A 144 -16.17 5.15 -4.19
N ILE A 145 -15.13 5.27 -3.36
CA ILE A 145 -15.19 5.87 -2.02
C ILE A 145 -15.41 7.40 -2.06
N TRP A 146 -15.09 8.05 -3.18
CA TRP A 146 -15.29 9.49 -3.38
C TRP A 146 -16.76 9.88 -3.61
N SER A 147 -17.66 8.90 -3.75
CA SER A 147 -19.11 9.16 -3.84
C SER A 147 -19.77 9.53 -2.52
N GLY A 148 -19.00 9.65 -1.43
CA GLY A 148 -19.46 10.01 -0.10
C GLY A 148 -18.32 10.47 0.79
N SER A 149 -18.40 10.19 2.08
CA SER A 149 -17.33 10.49 3.05
C SER A 149 -16.75 9.22 3.63
N PHE A 150 -15.47 9.27 3.94
CA PHE A 150 -14.72 8.16 4.53
C PHE A 150 -13.59 8.69 5.40
N VAL A 151 -13.11 7.87 6.32
CA VAL A 151 -11.85 8.07 7.03
C VAL A 151 -10.74 7.50 6.14
N PRO A 152 -9.62 8.20 5.91
CA PRO A 152 -8.49 7.64 5.17
C PRO A 152 -8.03 6.31 5.78
N PRO A 153 -7.67 5.28 4.96
CA PRO A 153 -7.36 3.94 5.47
C PRO A 153 -6.27 3.94 6.54
N ARG A 154 -5.22 4.74 6.36
CA ARG A 154 -4.16 4.89 7.37
C ARG A 154 -4.71 5.42 8.70
N GLU A 155 -5.53 6.47 8.65
CA GLU A 155 -6.13 7.05 9.85
C GLU A 155 -7.10 6.05 10.52
N TRP A 156 -7.84 5.27 9.72
CA TRP A 156 -8.69 4.19 10.21
C TRP A 156 -7.88 3.16 11.01
N ARG A 157 -6.74 2.71 10.50
CA ARG A 157 -5.83 1.80 11.23
C ARG A 157 -5.32 2.41 12.53
N ASP A 158 -4.88 3.67 12.47
CA ASP A 158 -4.36 4.39 13.64
C ASP A 158 -5.43 4.55 14.74
N GLN A 159 -6.71 4.64 14.37
CA GLN A 159 -7.83 4.69 15.32
C GLN A 159 -8.10 3.32 15.96
N GLN A 160 -7.95 2.23 15.20
CA GLN A 160 -8.14 0.86 15.72
C GLN A 160 -6.99 0.41 16.63
N ASP A 161 -5.78 0.86 16.34
CA ASP A 161 -4.57 0.52 17.11
C ASP A 161 -4.41 1.37 18.40
N ARG A 162 -5.26 2.38 18.62
CA ARG A 162 -5.23 3.12 19.89
C ARG A 162 -5.74 2.23 21.00
N PRO A 163 -4.92 1.91 22.02
CA PRO A 163 -5.45 1.27 23.22
C PRO A 163 -6.52 2.20 23.80
N GLU A 164 -7.69 1.65 24.10
CA GLU A 164 -8.72 2.36 24.86
C GLU A 164 -8.01 2.98 26.08
N ALA A 165 -8.18 4.29 26.24
CA ALA A 165 -7.51 5.00 27.32
C ALA A 165 -7.95 4.37 28.65
N VAL A 166 -7.03 3.69 29.31
CA VAL A 166 -7.22 3.00 30.61
C VAL A 166 -7.70 3.96 31.72
N TRP A 167 -7.78 5.25 31.40
CA TRP A 167 -8.13 6.32 32.35
C TRP A 167 -9.62 6.45 32.64
N ASP A 168 -10.51 5.85 31.86
CA ASP A 168 -11.96 5.92 32.10
C ASP A 168 -12.43 5.00 33.24
N TRP A 169 -11.54 4.20 33.82
CA TRP A 169 -11.85 3.24 34.92
C TRP A 169 -11.33 3.68 36.29
N LEU A 170 -10.65 4.83 36.40
CA LEU A 170 -10.23 5.31 37.72
C LEU A 170 -11.38 6.14 38.35
N PRO A 171 -12.06 5.61 39.37
CA PRO A 171 -12.97 6.44 40.14
C PRO A 171 -12.16 7.56 40.81
N PHE A 172 -12.62 8.78 40.62
CA PHE A 172 -12.07 9.93 41.32
C PHE A 172 -12.17 9.66 42.83
N PHE A 173 -11.04 9.54 43.51
CA PHE A 173 -10.93 9.62 44.94
C PHE A 173 -10.77 11.08 45.35
#